data_6c59b8abae3126c60aa45bee1a2dacd7
#
_entry.id   6c59b8abae3126c60aa45bee1a2dacd7
#
_cell.length_a   1.000
_cell.length_b   1.000
_cell.length_c   1.000
_cell.angle_alpha   90.00
_cell.angle_beta   90.00
_cell.angle_gamma   90.00
#
_symmetry.space_group_name_H-M   'P 1'
#
loop_
_entity.id
_entity.type
_entity.pdbx_description
1 polymer ?
#
loop_
_entity_poly.entity_id
_entity_poly.type
_entity_poly.pdbx_seq_one_letter_code
_entity_poly.pdbx_strand_id
1 'polypeptide(L)'
;IVWYENDGNADPTWTAASISVGSADGAFDIAVADMDGDGDLDIVSTSRLDDTIAWYENDGNADPSWTAADISTSADGAYGVFVEDIDGDGDMDIVSGSLFDSTVAWYENDGNADPTWTAADISVGFSEFPNSVFVADFDGDGDMDIVSSSPSDDIIAFYENVGKSNVTGASCSISPELPLGLSIAQGTCTISGTPLEEMPSTEFLVRAKTNGFVYSTTINISSS
;
A
#
# COMPACT_ATOMS: atom_id res chain seq x y z
N ILE A 1 -21.62 9.73 -4.04
CA ILE A 1 -20.55 10.63 -4.53
C ILE A 1 -21.19 11.61 -5.50
N VAL A 2 -20.79 12.89 -5.41
CA VAL A 2 -21.30 13.97 -6.27
C VAL A 2 -20.12 14.76 -6.83
N TRP A 3 -20.13 15.01 -8.12
CA TRP A 3 -19.22 15.89 -8.81
C TRP A 3 -19.85 17.27 -9.01
N TYR A 4 -19.07 18.33 -8.83
CA TYR A 4 -19.50 19.69 -9.05
C TYR A 4 -18.64 20.31 -10.16
N GLU A 5 -19.24 20.51 -11.32
CA GLU A 5 -18.60 21.16 -12.46
C GLU A 5 -18.57 22.68 -12.25
N ASN A 6 -17.38 23.26 -12.47
CA ASN A 6 -17.15 24.70 -12.51
C ASN A 6 -17.39 25.21 -13.94
N ASP A 7 -18.20 26.26 -14.13
CA ASP A 7 -18.48 26.86 -15.44
C ASP A 7 -17.32 27.69 -16.04
N GLY A 8 -16.16 27.76 -15.34
CA GLY A 8 -14.96 28.44 -15.81
C GLY A 8 -14.99 29.96 -15.76
N ASN A 9 -16.04 30.58 -15.21
CA ASN A 9 -16.15 32.03 -15.08
C ASN A 9 -15.34 32.56 -13.89
N ALA A 10 -14.99 33.86 -13.90
CA ALA A 10 -14.28 34.51 -12.79
C ALA A 10 -15.07 34.56 -11.47
N ASP A 11 -16.40 34.47 -11.54
CA ASP A 11 -17.33 34.27 -10.44
C ASP A 11 -18.11 32.99 -10.76
N PRO A 12 -17.58 31.79 -10.37
CA PRO A 12 -18.05 30.53 -10.90
C PRO A 12 -19.42 30.13 -10.34
N THR A 13 -20.21 29.49 -11.20
CA THR A 13 -21.36 28.71 -10.79
C THR A 13 -21.04 27.22 -10.92
N TRP A 14 -21.70 26.40 -10.11
CA TRP A 14 -21.42 24.98 -10.01
C TRP A 14 -22.65 24.16 -10.41
N THR A 15 -22.44 23.21 -11.32
CA THR A 15 -23.46 22.23 -11.67
C THR A 15 -23.16 20.91 -11.00
N ALA A 16 -24.13 20.34 -10.26
CA ALA A 16 -23.96 19.08 -9.57
C ALA A 16 -24.43 17.90 -10.43
N ALA A 17 -23.61 16.85 -10.51
CA ALA A 17 -23.95 15.57 -11.09
C ALA A 17 -23.60 14.44 -10.12
N SER A 18 -24.47 13.42 -10.03
CA SER A 18 -24.21 12.23 -9.20
C SER A 18 -23.35 11.23 -9.95
N ILE A 19 -22.24 10.82 -9.36
CA ILE A 19 -21.37 9.75 -9.85
C ILE A 19 -21.92 8.39 -9.43
N SER A 20 -22.28 8.23 -8.13
CA SER A 20 -22.89 7.02 -7.63
C SER A 20 -24.23 7.30 -6.96
N VAL A 21 -25.22 6.47 -7.23
CA VAL A 21 -26.52 6.50 -6.57
C VAL A 21 -26.83 5.12 -6.00
N GLY A 22 -26.78 4.99 -4.67
CA GLY A 22 -27.15 3.75 -3.97
C GLY A 22 -26.13 2.61 -4.03
N SER A 23 -24.91 2.87 -4.54
CA SER A 23 -23.82 1.90 -4.62
C SER A 23 -22.62 2.28 -3.77
N ALA A 24 -22.73 3.26 -2.87
CA ALA A 24 -21.69 3.70 -1.96
C ALA A 24 -22.33 4.05 -0.63
N ASP A 25 -22.77 3.04 0.12
CA ASP A 25 -23.47 3.26 1.40
C ASP A 25 -22.47 3.67 2.48
N GLY A 26 -22.66 4.90 2.96
CA GLY A 26 -21.70 5.50 3.88
C GLY A 26 -20.38 5.89 3.24
N ALA A 27 -20.39 6.35 1.98
CA ALA A 27 -19.19 6.89 1.32
C ALA A 27 -18.47 7.88 2.23
N PHE A 28 -17.16 7.65 2.45
CA PHE A 28 -16.42 8.36 3.47
C PHE A 28 -15.25 9.19 2.91
N ASP A 29 -14.38 8.58 2.14
CA ASP A 29 -13.20 9.21 1.59
C ASP A 29 -13.09 8.97 0.09
N ILE A 30 -12.37 9.84 -0.60
CA ILE A 30 -12.12 9.73 -2.04
C ILE A 30 -10.66 10.09 -2.35
N ALA A 31 -10.13 9.40 -3.35
CA ALA A 31 -8.88 9.75 -4.02
C ALA A 31 -9.13 9.90 -5.52
N VAL A 32 -8.24 10.61 -6.21
CA VAL A 32 -8.38 10.90 -7.65
C VAL A 32 -7.03 10.68 -8.32
N ALA A 33 -7.00 9.82 -9.33
CA ALA A 33 -5.84 9.58 -10.18
C ALA A 33 -6.30 8.96 -11.52
N ASP A 34 -5.41 8.89 -12.49
CA ASP A 34 -5.56 8.11 -13.72
C ASP A 34 -5.23 6.65 -13.39
N MET A 35 -6.27 5.84 -13.17
CA MET A 35 -6.12 4.48 -12.62
C MET A 35 -5.89 3.41 -13.69
N ASP A 36 -6.23 3.69 -14.95
CA ASP A 36 -6.10 2.78 -16.09
C ASP A 36 -5.11 3.24 -17.16
N GLY A 37 -4.46 4.41 -16.94
CA GLY A 37 -3.44 4.95 -17.82
C GLY A 37 -3.97 5.57 -19.11
N ASP A 38 -5.26 5.91 -19.20
CA ASP A 38 -5.88 6.49 -20.39
C ASP A 38 -5.71 8.02 -20.49
N GLY A 39 -5.28 8.68 -19.42
CA GLY A 39 -4.98 10.10 -19.31
C GLY A 39 -6.11 10.92 -18.69
N ASP A 40 -7.23 10.33 -18.36
CA ASP A 40 -8.35 10.97 -17.69
C ASP A 40 -8.34 10.64 -16.18
N LEU A 41 -8.85 11.55 -15.35
CA LEU A 41 -8.82 11.34 -13.91
C LEU A 41 -10.04 10.57 -13.45
N ASP A 42 -9.80 9.47 -12.77
CA ASP A 42 -10.77 8.60 -12.15
C ASP A 42 -10.98 8.92 -10.67
N ILE A 43 -11.95 8.27 -10.06
CA ILE A 43 -12.25 8.39 -8.64
C ILE A 43 -12.19 7.02 -7.97
N VAL A 44 -11.46 6.94 -6.86
CA VAL A 44 -11.54 5.81 -5.91
C VAL A 44 -12.28 6.28 -4.69
N SER A 45 -13.19 5.47 -4.16
CA SER A 45 -13.90 5.78 -2.91
C SER A 45 -13.88 4.64 -1.92
N THR A 46 -13.94 4.98 -0.64
CA THR A 46 -14.26 4.07 0.44
C THR A 46 -15.70 4.26 0.89
N SER A 47 -16.38 3.17 1.22
CA SER A 47 -17.74 3.14 1.69
C SER A 47 -17.85 2.28 2.94
N ARG A 48 -18.10 2.93 4.08
CA ARG A 48 -17.96 2.33 5.41
C ARG A 48 -19.08 1.35 5.77
N LEU A 49 -20.30 1.51 5.22
CA LEU A 49 -21.47 0.73 5.63
C LEU A 49 -21.74 -0.49 4.74
N ASP A 50 -21.11 -0.56 3.58
CA ASP A 50 -21.13 -1.69 2.66
C ASP A 50 -19.75 -2.34 2.46
N ASP A 51 -18.75 -1.92 3.27
CA ASP A 51 -17.41 -2.51 3.33
C ASP A 51 -16.68 -2.49 1.98
N THR A 52 -16.97 -1.47 1.15
CA THR A 52 -16.55 -1.43 -0.24
C THR A 52 -15.46 -0.38 -0.48
N ILE A 53 -14.48 -0.76 -1.28
CA ILE A 53 -13.60 0.14 -2.01
C ILE A 53 -13.98 0.02 -3.47
N ALA A 54 -14.34 1.15 -4.10
CA ALA A 54 -14.81 1.17 -5.49
C ALA A 54 -14.03 2.18 -6.32
N TRP A 55 -13.80 1.81 -7.58
CA TRP A 55 -13.26 2.65 -8.63
C TRP A 55 -14.39 3.10 -9.56
N TYR A 56 -14.32 4.35 -9.98
CA TYR A 56 -15.24 4.96 -10.95
C TYR A 56 -14.41 5.50 -12.10
N GLU A 57 -14.40 4.76 -13.19
CA GLU A 57 -13.73 5.09 -14.45
C GLU A 57 -14.45 6.27 -15.12
N ASN A 58 -13.67 7.26 -15.52
CA ASN A 58 -14.07 8.41 -16.29
C ASN A 58 -13.95 8.10 -17.78
N ASP A 59 -14.98 8.35 -18.58
CA ASP A 59 -14.97 8.10 -20.03
C ASP A 59 -14.25 9.17 -20.87
N GLY A 60 -13.58 10.14 -20.23
CA GLY A 60 -12.80 11.21 -20.88
C GLY A 60 -13.61 12.25 -21.65
N ASN A 61 -14.92 12.22 -21.59
CA ASN A 61 -15.75 13.20 -22.23
C ASN A 61 -15.84 14.51 -21.42
N ALA A 62 -16.12 15.64 -22.10
CA ALA A 62 -16.30 16.94 -21.43
C ALA A 62 -17.47 16.96 -20.42
N ASP A 63 -18.43 16.06 -20.56
CA ASP A 63 -19.52 15.78 -19.63
C ASP A 63 -19.41 14.29 -19.30
N PRO A 64 -18.58 13.92 -18.30
CA PRO A 64 -18.15 12.55 -18.11
C PRO A 64 -19.28 11.63 -17.64
N SER A 65 -19.27 10.42 -18.16
CA SER A 65 -20.00 9.30 -17.59
C SER A 65 -19.03 8.39 -16.83
N TRP A 66 -19.53 7.75 -15.78
CA TRP A 66 -18.74 7.01 -14.83
C TRP A 66 -19.14 5.54 -14.81
N THR A 67 -18.16 4.65 -14.99
CA THR A 67 -18.34 3.20 -14.86
C THR A 67 -17.82 2.75 -13.51
N ALA A 68 -18.65 2.16 -12.67
CA ALA A 68 -18.27 1.72 -11.34
C ALA A 68 -17.80 0.26 -11.34
N ALA A 69 -16.70 -0.02 -10.67
CA ALA A 69 -16.22 -1.37 -10.36
C ALA A 69 -15.78 -1.47 -8.89
N ASP A 70 -16.16 -2.57 -8.24
CA ASP A 70 -15.73 -2.85 -6.87
C ASP A 70 -14.31 -3.45 -6.89
N ILE A 71 -13.38 -2.82 -6.16
CA ILE A 71 -12.02 -3.31 -5.93
C ILE A 71 -12.02 -4.32 -4.78
N SER A 72 -12.72 -3.98 -3.70
CA SER A 72 -12.93 -4.84 -2.55
C SER A 72 -14.33 -4.66 -1.98
N THR A 73 -14.94 -5.77 -1.54
CA THR A 73 -16.22 -5.79 -0.82
C THR A 73 -16.09 -6.42 0.57
N SER A 74 -14.87 -6.44 1.10
CA SER A 74 -14.53 -7.06 2.40
C SER A 74 -13.63 -6.18 3.27
N ALA A 75 -13.48 -4.90 2.93
CA ALA A 75 -12.76 -3.92 3.72
C ALA A 75 -13.65 -3.43 4.87
N ASP A 76 -13.76 -4.21 5.96
CA ASP A 76 -14.76 -4.02 7.03
C ASP A 76 -14.66 -2.62 7.66
N GLY A 77 -15.64 -1.79 7.33
CA GLY A 77 -15.64 -0.38 7.66
C GLY A 77 -14.60 0.44 6.89
N ALA A 78 -14.46 0.26 5.57
CA ALA A 78 -13.57 1.03 4.71
C ALA A 78 -13.67 2.54 4.98
N TYR A 79 -12.52 3.19 5.25
CA TYR A 79 -12.53 4.55 5.77
C TYR A 79 -11.59 5.48 4.99
N GLY A 80 -10.29 5.52 5.31
CA GLY A 80 -9.31 6.33 4.59
C GLY A 80 -8.80 5.65 3.33
N VAL A 81 -8.54 6.42 2.27
CA VAL A 81 -7.95 5.94 1.02
C VAL A 81 -6.86 6.89 0.53
N PHE A 82 -5.82 6.32 -0.08
CA PHE A 82 -4.76 7.04 -0.77
C PHE A 82 -4.38 6.28 -2.04
N VAL A 83 -3.97 7.01 -3.09
CA VAL A 83 -3.51 6.46 -4.37
C VAL A 83 -2.12 6.95 -4.67
N GLU A 84 -1.22 6.02 -5.00
CA GLU A 84 0.18 6.29 -5.39
C GLU A 84 0.75 5.06 -6.07
N ASP A 85 1.76 5.21 -6.92
CA ASP A 85 2.59 4.11 -7.44
C ASP A 85 3.50 3.59 -6.30
N ILE A 86 3.05 2.55 -5.59
CA ILE A 86 3.68 2.05 -4.36
C ILE A 86 4.93 1.22 -4.68
N ASP A 87 4.90 0.45 -5.75
CA ASP A 87 5.95 -0.50 -6.10
C ASP A 87 6.88 -0.03 -7.22
N GLY A 88 6.64 1.19 -7.74
CA GLY A 88 7.48 1.84 -8.72
C GLY A 88 7.37 1.26 -10.13
N ASP A 89 6.24 0.63 -10.47
CA ASP A 89 6.01 0.02 -11.78
C ASP A 89 5.34 0.98 -12.77
N GLY A 90 4.83 2.12 -12.31
CA GLY A 90 4.26 3.20 -13.08
C GLY A 90 2.74 3.24 -13.06
N ASP A 91 2.08 2.28 -12.42
CA ASP A 91 0.63 2.17 -12.31
C ASP A 91 0.16 2.66 -10.93
N MET A 92 -1.03 3.26 -10.86
CA MET A 92 -1.53 3.80 -9.61
C MET A 92 -2.17 2.72 -8.75
N ASP A 93 -1.63 2.50 -7.56
CA ASP A 93 -2.12 1.57 -6.56
C ASP A 93 -3.03 2.25 -5.53
N ILE A 94 -3.66 1.46 -4.68
CA ILE A 94 -4.54 1.94 -3.62
C ILE A 94 -4.05 1.45 -2.26
N VAL A 95 -4.01 2.35 -1.28
CA VAL A 95 -3.87 2.02 0.15
C VAL A 95 -5.14 2.43 0.88
N SER A 96 -5.67 1.54 1.71
CA SER A 96 -6.83 1.84 2.53
C SER A 96 -6.64 1.48 3.99
N GLY A 97 -7.38 2.21 4.86
CA GLY A 97 -7.58 1.85 6.25
C GLY A 97 -9.01 1.38 6.48
N SER A 98 -9.18 0.24 7.15
CA SER A 98 -10.47 -0.34 7.49
C SER A 98 -10.66 -0.39 9.00
N LEU A 99 -11.76 0.21 9.49
CA LEU A 99 -11.95 0.48 10.91
C LEU A 99 -12.25 -0.76 11.75
N PHE A 100 -13.09 -1.67 11.26
CA PHE A 100 -13.67 -2.72 12.11
C PHE A 100 -12.85 -4.00 12.13
N ASP A 101 -12.04 -4.24 11.09
CA ASP A 101 -11.05 -5.31 11.05
C ASP A 101 -9.64 -4.85 11.43
N SER A 102 -9.47 -3.54 11.68
CA SER A 102 -8.19 -2.94 12.09
C SER A 102 -7.06 -3.19 11.08
N THR A 103 -7.38 -3.08 9.79
CA THR A 103 -6.50 -3.41 8.68
C THR A 103 -6.03 -2.15 7.95
N VAL A 104 -4.75 -2.09 7.61
CA VAL A 104 -4.21 -1.26 6.55
C VAL A 104 -3.86 -2.20 5.41
N ALA A 105 -4.44 -1.99 4.24
CA ALA A 105 -4.28 -2.84 3.07
C ALA A 105 -3.78 -2.07 1.85
N TRP A 106 -3.00 -2.73 1.03
CA TRP A 106 -2.55 -2.31 -0.29
C TRP A 106 -3.23 -3.15 -1.36
N TYR A 107 -3.66 -2.51 -2.43
CA TYR A 107 -4.25 -3.13 -3.62
C TYR A 107 -3.38 -2.74 -4.81
N GLU A 108 -2.55 -3.71 -5.25
CA GLU A 108 -1.66 -3.58 -6.40
C GLU A 108 -2.49 -3.59 -7.70
N ASN A 109 -2.28 -2.59 -8.53
CA ASN A 109 -2.81 -2.47 -9.89
C ASN A 109 -1.94 -3.29 -10.85
N ASP A 110 -2.53 -4.02 -11.77
CA ASP A 110 -1.79 -4.83 -12.75
C ASP A 110 -1.43 -4.08 -14.05
N GLY A 111 -1.72 -2.76 -14.12
CA GLY A 111 -1.39 -1.86 -15.22
C GLY A 111 -2.13 -2.12 -16.54
N ASN A 112 -3.21 -2.88 -16.50
CA ASN A 112 -4.04 -3.06 -17.67
C ASN A 112 -5.13 -1.96 -17.78
N ALA A 113 -5.59 -1.66 -18.99
CA ALA A 113 -6.69 -0.70 -19.23
C ALA A 113 -8.04 -1.13 -18.61
N ASP A 114 -8.17 -2.34 -18.15
CA ASP A 114 -9.26 -2.86 -17.30
C ASP A 114 -8.56 -3.55 -16.13
N PRO A 115 -8.13 -2.80 -15.10
CA PRO A 115 -7.22 -3.27 -14.09
C PRO A 115 -7.81 -4.36 -13.20
N THR A 116 -6.96 -5.32 -12.85
CA THR A 116 -7.23 -6.27 -11.79
C THR A 116 -6.37 -5.98 -10.57
N TRP A 117 -6.89 -6.23 -9.40
CA TRP A 117 -6.31 -5.80 -8.14
C TRP A 117 -5.85 -6.98 -7.29
N THR A 118 -4.60 -6.93 -6.83
CA THR A 118 -4.05 -7.91 -5.89
C THR A 118 -3.99 -7.29 -4.50
N ALA A 119 -4.81 -7.78 -3.57
CA ALA A 119 -4.85 -7.27 -2.21
C ALA A 119 -3.77 -7.90 -1.33
N ALA A 120 -3.10 -7.07 -0.52
CA ALA A 120 -2.17 -7.48 0.51
C ALA A 120 -2.39 -6.66 1.79
N ASP A 121 -2.50 -7.35 2.94
CA ASP A 121 -2.56 -6.68 4.24
C ASP A 121 -1.17 -6.22 4.64
N ILE A 122 -1.01 -4.91 4.84
CA ILE A 122 0.21 -4.30 5.38
C ILE A 122 0.26 -4.51 6.88
N SER A 123 -0.88 -4.33 7.55
CA SER A 123 -1.01 -4.53 9.00
C SER A 123 -2.40 -5.00 9.35
N VAL A 124 -2.48 -5.96 10.27
CA VAL A 124 -3.75 -6.45 10.84
C VAL A 124 -3.66 -6.37 12.36
N GLY A 125 -4.58 -5.63 12.98
CA GLY A 125 -4.70 -5.56 14.44
C GLY A 125 -3.53 -4.86 15.16
N PHE A 126 -2.65 -4.15 14.46
CA PHE A 126 -1.56 -3.38 15.08
C PHE A 126 -2.07 -2.05 15.66
N SER A 127 -2.98 -1.39 14.96
CA SER A 127 -3.68 -0.22 15.46
C SER A 127 -5.19 -0.43 15.35
N GLU A 128 -5.92 -0.13 16.41
CA GLU A 128 -7.37 -0.21 16.39
C GLU A 128 -7.93 0.99 15.61
N PHE A 129 -8.78 0.73 14.59
CA PHE A 129 -9.47 1.74 13.80
C PHE A 129 -8.55 2.69 12.99
N PRO A 130 -7.71 2.18 12.05
CA PRO A 130 -6.96 3.03 11.15
C PRO A 130 -7.95 3.82 10.27
N ASN A 131 -7.96 5.17 10.44
CA ASN A 131 -8.96 6.02 9.81
C ASN A 131 -8.41 6.97 8.76
N SER A 132 -7.10 7.10 8.65
CA SER A 132 -6.44 7.87 7.61
C SER A 132 -5.13 7.19 7.24
N VAL A 133 -4.85 7.16 5.96
CA VAL A 133 -3.59 6.65 5.39
C VAL A 133 -2.97 7.72 4.52
N PHE A 134 -1.65 7.72 4.45
CA PHE A 134 -0.89 8.61 3.59
C PHE A 134 0.37 7.89 3.12
N VAL A 135 0.78 8.16 1.88
CA VAL A 135 1.93 7.54 1.24
C VAL A 135 2.95 8.59 0.84
N ALA A 136 4.22 8.36 1.13
CA ALA A 136 5.35 9.15 0.66
C ALA A 136 6.66 8.40 0.90
N ASP A 137 7.72 8.76 0.19
CA ASP A 137 9.10 8.38 0.53
C ASP A 137 9.55 9.22 1.74
N PHE A 138 9.39 8.65 2.97
CA PHE A 138 9.66 9.39 4.20
C PHE A 138 11.15 9.36 4.60
N ASP A 139 11.89 8.35 4.21
CA ASP A 139 13.29 8.20 4.58
C ASP A 139 14.27 8.56 3.44
N GLY A 140 13.77 8.79 2.24
CA GLY A 140 14.53 9.24 1.08
C GLY A 140 15.26 8.13 0.37
N ASP A 141 14.80 6.88 0.50
CA ASP A 141 15.42 5.72 -0.15
C ASP A 141 14.86 5.43 -1.55
N GLY A 142 13.76 6.06 -1.92
CA GLY A 142 13.11 6.00 -3.23
C GLY A 142 11.92 5.05 -3.28
N ASP A 143 11.61 4.36 -2.19
CA ASP A 143 10.44 3.50 -2.07
C ASP A 143 9.32 4.24 -1.34
N MET A 144 8.06 4.00 -1.69
CA MET A 144 6.92 4.68 -1.07
C MET A 144 6.52 3.98 0.23
N ASP A 145 6.60 4.70 1.34
CA ASP A 145 6.21 4.25 2.67
C ASP A 145 4.77 4.63 3.01
N ILE A 146 4.21 3.99 4.02
CA ILE A 146 2.84 4.22 4.45
C ILE A 146 2.81 4.71 5.90
N VAL A 147 1.99 5.73 6.16
CA VAL A 147 1.65 6.18 7.51
C VAL A 147 0.15 6.05 7.72
N SER A 148 -0.26 5.51 8.85
CA SER A 148 -1.66 5.51 9.27
C SER A 148 -1.86 6.21 10.60
N SER A 149 -3.06 6.76 10.81
CA SER A 149 -3.48 7.28 12.10
C SER A 149 -4.66 6.49 12.65
N SER A 150 -4.63 6.26 13.96
CA SER A 150 -5.69 5.59 14.70
C SER A 150 -6.04 6.41 15.94
N PRO A 151 -7.17 7.12 15.93
CA PRO A 151 -7.55 7.98 17.05
C PRO A 151 -8.06 7.22 18.27
N SER A 152 -8.39 5.93 18.14
CA SER A 152 -8.94 5.13 19.25
C SER A 152 -7.88 4.65 20.23
N ASP A 153 -6.66 4.48 19.77
CA ASP A 153 -5.51 4.05 20.56
C ASP A 153 -4.37 5.07 20.62
N ASP A 154 -4.63 6.31 20.10
CA ASP A 154 -3.69 7.42 20.07
C ASP A 154 -2.37 7.08 19.32
N ILE A 155 -2.45 6.26 18.26
CA ILE A 155 -1.30 5.80 17.48
C ILE A 155 -1.22 6.55 16.14
N ILE A 156 0.01 6.92 15.76
CA ILE A 156 0.43 7.13 14.38
C ILE A 156 1.41 6.00 14.07
N ALA A 157 1.05 5.13 13.12
CA ALA A 157 1.87 4.01 12.71
C ALA A 157 2.63 4.35 11.43
N PHE A 158 3.89 3.92 11.34
CA PHE A 158 4.73 4.02 10.18
C PHE A 158 5.05 2.61 9.67
N TYR A 159 4.86 2.38 8.39
CA TYR A 159 5.14 1.14 7.70
C TYR A 159 6.17 1.44 6.62
N GLU A 160 7.42 1.06 6.91
CA GLU A 160 8.53 1.21 5.98
C GLU A 160 8.39 0.18 4.85
N ASN A 161 8.37 0.66 3.62
CA ASN A 161 8.52 -0.17 2.44
C ASN A 161 10.02 -0.38 2.21
N VAL A 162 10.51 -1.55 2.49
CA VAL A 162 11.93 -1.87 2.27
C VAL A 162 12.25 -2.22 0.81
N GLY A 163 11.30 -1.96 -0.09
CA GLY A 163 11.40 -2.15 -1.53
C GLY A 163 11.59 -3.60 -1.98
N LYS A 164 11.53 -3.81 -3.26
CA LYS A 164 12.15 -4.99 -3.90
C LYS A 164 13.66 -4.75 -3.81
N SER A 165 14.25 -5.03 -2.64
CA SER A 165 15.62 -4.60 -2.31
C SER A 165 16.62 -4.99 -3.38
N ASN A 166 16.79 -4.11 -4.38
CA ASN A 166 18.03 -3.97 -5.09
C ASN A 166 19.00 -3.17 -4.21
N VAL A 167 19.27 -3.66 -3.01
CA VAL A 167 20.39 -3.18 -2.22
C VAL A 167 21.66 -3.62 -2.94
N THR A 168 21.87 -3.06 -4.12
CA THR A 168 23.11 -3.20 -4.84
C THR A 168 24.18 -2.45 -4.06
N GLY A 169 24.91 -3.18 -3.23
CA GLY A 169 26.03 -2.63 -2.48
C GLY A 169 25.91 -2.67 -0.96
N ALA A 170 24.86 -3.26 -0.39
CA ALA A 170 24.81 -3.49 1.04
C ALA A 170 25.96 -4.40 1.50
N SER A 171 26.65 -4.02 2.54
CA SER A 171 27.55 -4.93 3.23
C SER A 171 26.75 -5.67 4.29
N CYS A 172 26.59 -6.97 4.10
CA CYS A 172 25.83 -7.82 4.98
C CYS A 172 26.71 -8.50 6.01
N SER A 173 26.31 -8.48 7.26
CA SER A 173 26.96 -9.22 8.35
C SER A 173 25.95 -10.02 9.13
N ILE A 174 26.39 -11.14 9.68
CA ILE A 174 25.56 -12.02 10.50
C ILE A 174 26.32 -12.46 11.74
N SER A 175 25.63 -12.55 12.85
CA SER A 175 26.20 -12.98 14.12
C SER A 175 25.19 -13.87 14.88
N PRO A 176 25.62 -15.05 15.38
CA PRO A 176 26.90 -15.71 15.17
C PRO A 176 27.19 -16.05 13.69
N GLU A 177 28.39 -16.57 13.38
CA GLU A 177 28.70 -17.04 12.03
C GLU A 177 27.74 -18.15 11.59
N LEU A 178 27.43 -18.14 10.28
CA LEU A 178 26.55 -19.17 9.70
C LEU A 178 27.22 -20.56 9.78
N PRO A 179 26.43 -21.60 10.01
CA PRO A 179 26.90 -22.98 9.91
C PRO A 179 27.48 -23.30 8.54
N LEU A 180 28.35 -24.30 8.49
CA LEU A 180 28.88 -24.82 7.24
C LEU A 180 27.74 -25.25 6.29
N GLY A 181 27.85 -24.84 5.04
CA GLY A 181 26.83 -25.10 4.01
C GLY A 181 25.83 -23.98 3.80
N LEU A 182 25.78 -22.98 4.69
CA LEU A 182 25.04 -21.75 4.50
C LEU A 182 25.95 -20.59 4.14
N SER A 183 25.44 -19.65 3.38
CA SER A 183 26.13 -18.42 3.00
C SER A 183 25.15 -17.24 2.97
N ILE A 184 25.69 -16.02 3.20
CA ILE A 184 24.97 -14.77 3.04
C ILE A 184 25.49 -14.03 1.81
N ALA A 185 24.58 -13.68 0.90
CA ALA A 185 24.92 -12.91 -0.30
C ALA A 185 25.18 -11.45 0.07
N GLN A 186 26.31 -10.90 -0.35
CA GLN A 186 26.56 -9.46 -0.22
C GLN A 186 25.71 -8.70 -1.25
N GLY A 187 25.18 -7.57 -0.86
CA GLY A 187 24.29 -6.76 -1.70
C GLY A 187 22.81 -7.01 -1.40
N THR A 188 22.37 -8.26 -1.21
CA THR A 188 20.96 -8.60 -0.94
C THR A 188 20.71 -9.14 0.47
N CYS A 189 21.75 -9.45 1.22
CA CYS A 189 21.70 -10.10 2.54
C CYS A 189 20.89 -11.42 2.57
N THR A 190 20.67 -12.03 1.41
CA THR A 190 19.95 -13.31 1.31
C THR A 190 20.81 -14.46 1.84
N ILE A 191 20.25 -15.26 2.72
CA ILE A 191 20.89 -16.50 3.21
C ILE A 191 20.45 -17.67 2.34
N SER A 192 21.40 -18.45 1.85
CA SER A 192 21.14 -19.59 0.99
C SER A 192 22.10 -20.75 1.28
N GLY A 193 21.73 -21.94 0.82
CA GLY A 193 22.50 -23.17 1.01
C GLY A 193 21.74 -24.21 1.84
N THR A 194 22.42 -25.31 2.17
CA THR A 194 21.92 -26.37 3.03
C THR A 194 22.94 -26.59 4.16
N PRO A 195 22.53 -26.56 5.43
CA PRO A 195 23.45 -26.86 6.52
C PRO A 195 24.02 -28.28 6.37
N LEU A 196 25.32 -28.43 6.59
CA LEU A 196 26.01 -29.72 6.49
C LEU A 196 25.97 -30.52 7.81
N GLU A 197 25.52 -29.88 8.89
CA GLU A 197 25.39 -30.50 10.21
C GLU A 197 24.04 -30.17 10.81
N GLU A 198 23.48 -31.10 11.60
CA GLU A 198 22.28 -30.82 12.39
C GLU A 198 22.59 -29.72 13.42
N MET A 199 21.68 -28.77 13.57
CA MET A 199 21.83 -27.69 14.51
C MET A 199 20.53 -27.41 15.25
N PRO A 200 20.60 -27.09 16.55
CA PRO A 200 19.44 -26.63 17.30
C PRO A 200 18.97 -25.28 16.73
N SER A 201 17.73 -24.92 17.02
CA SER A 201 17.23 -23.59 16.68
C SER A 201 18.16 -22.52 17.28
N THR A 202 18.83 -21.78 16.40
CA THR A 202 19.81 -20.77 16.77
C THR A 202 19.36 -19.43 16.21
N GLU A 203 19.38 -18.42 17.06
CA GLU A 203 19.05 -17.04 16.69
C GLU A 203 20.26 -16.36 16.05
N PHE A 204 20.05 -15.75 14.91
CA PHE A 204 21.05 -15.00 14.16
C PHE A 204 20.61 -13.55 14.00
N LEU A 205 21.48 -12.62 14.32
CA LEU A 205 21.29 -11.19 14.03
C LEU A 205 21.92 -10.89 12.66
N VAL A 206 21.07 -10.58 11.68
CA VAL A 206 21.48 -10.13 10.35
C VAL A 206 21.51 -8.61 10.36
N ARG A 207 22.59 -8.04 9.82
CA ARG A 207 22.74 -6.59 9.64
C ARG A 207 23.11 -6.30 8.19
N ALA A 208 22.36 -5.39 7.58
CA ALA A 208 22.65 -4.77 6.31
C ALA A 208 23.14 -3.34 6.53
N LYS A 209 24.22 -2.94 5.89
CA LYS A 209 24.70 -1.55 5.91
C LYS A 209 24.77 -1.04 4.47
N THR A 210 24.00 0.01 4.19
CA THR A 210 23.99 0.69 2.89
C THR A 210 23.90 2.20 3.10
N ASN A 211 24.54 2.99 2.26
CA ASN A 211 24.47 4.47 2.23
C ASN A 211 24.54 5.18 3.60
N GLY A 212 25.21 4.56 4.58
CA GLY A 212 25.34 5.13 5.93
C GLY A 212 24.31 4.65 6.93
N PHE A 213 23.28 3.93 6.52
CA PHE A 213 22.27 3.31 7.38
C PHE A 213 22.64 1.87 7.74
N VAL A 214 22.17 1.42 8.89
CA VAL A 214 22.34 0.04 9.37
C VAL A 214 20.97 -0.51 9.74
N TYR A 215 20.53 -1.49 8.98
CA TYR A 215 19.32 -2.26 9.26
C TYR A 215 19.69 -3.54 10.00
N SER A 216 18.84 -4.01 10.89
CA SER A 216 19.08 -5.27 11.58
C SER A 216 17.78 -6.03 11.84
N THR A 217 17.81 -7.34 11.60
CA THR A 217 16.72 -8.25 11.91
C THR A 217 17.26 -9.49 12.56
N THR A 218 16.41 -10.18 13.31
CA THR A 218 16.74 -11.45 13.97
C THR A 218 16.00 -12.59 13.28
N ILE A 219 16.72 -13.63 12.90
CA ILE A 219 16.15 -14.84 12.30
C ILE A 219 16.54 -16.07 13.11
N ASN A 220 15.66 -17.08 13.12
CA ASN A 220 15.94 -18.37 13.72
C ASN A 220 16.15 -19.40 12.63
N ILE A 221 17.28 -20.12 12.68
CA ILE A 221 17.60 -21.20 11.75
C ILE A 221 17.78 -22.48 12.54
N SER A 222 17.16 -23.57 12.07
CA SER A 222 17.34 -24.92 12.58
C SER A 222 17.42 -25.91 11.44
N SER A 223 18.14 -27.00 11.62
CA SER A 223 18.13 -28.16 10.70
C SER A 223 17.87 -29.43 11.50
N SER A 224 17.10 -30.32 10.93
CA SER A 224 16.82 -31.67 11.43
C SER A 224 17.35 -32.71 10.48
#